data_0bcd44042cf57932b18b66428d52b695
#
_entry.id   0bcd44042cf57932b18b66428d52b695
#
_cell.length_a   1.000
_cell.length_b   1.000
_cell.length_c   1.000
_cell.angle_alpha   90.00
_cell.angle_beta   90.00
_cell.angle_gamma   90.00
#
_symmetry.space_group_name_H-M   'P 1'
#
loop_
_entity.id
_entity.type
_entity.pdbx_description
1 polymer ?
#
loop_
_entity_poly.entity_id
_entity_poly.type
_entity_poly.pdbx_seq_one_letter_code
_entity_poly.pdbx_strand_id
1 'polypeptide(L)'
;EAKKRVNKRYDKYGQKAKTASDAGKLKLVSERICQPFRGHHFKLDKGQVIRYEMLDGPQILDTRYHVRSRPTEEWADPYHSTIMGAITPYEGMHYYSNTPFTRPLTTIIKDTVDGKKIQEKHGPTGAHSFIYNSGRCTSGIYELTCGMPNHNSCDVNLKQAMVDALGEEKARVFHSPA
;
A
#
# COMPACT_ATOMS: atom_id res chain seq x y z
N GLU A 1 -0.49 18.07 20.58
CA GLU A 1 -1.04 19.16 19.74
C GLU A 1 -0.44 19.19 18.33
N ALA A 2 0.87 19.04 18.13
CA ALA A 2 1.50 19.01 16.80
C ALA A 2 0.90 17.91 15.91
N LYS A 3 0.72 16.69 16.43
CA LYS A 3 0.07 15.57 15.73
C LYS A 3 -1.35 15.92 15.29
N LYS A 4 -2.13 16.61 16.11
CA LYS A 4 -3.49 17.07 15.77
C LYS A 4 -3.49 18.14 14.68
N ARG A 5 -2.51 19.03 14.64
CA ARG A 5 -2.39 20.08 13.61
C ARG A 5 -2.05 19.53 12.23
N VAL A 6 -1.10 18.60 12.17
CA VAL A 6 -0.66 18.00 10.90
C VAL A 6 -1.82 17.19 10.30
N ASN A 7 -2.44 16.35 11.09
CA ASN A 7 -3.53 15.47 10.62
C ASN A 7 -4.76 16.27 10.16
N LYS A 8 -5.13 17.35 10.84
CA LYS A 8 -6.34 18.15 10.52
C LYS A 8 -6.42 18.62 9.06
N ARG A 9 -5.27 18.94 8.45
CA ARG A 9 -5.22 19.35 7.04
C ARG A 9 -5.50 18.16 6.10
N TYR A 10 -4.96 16.99 6.41
CA TYR A 10 -5.09 15.78 5.59
C TYR A 10 -6.42 15.09 5.82
N ASP A 11 -6.93 15.11 7.04
CA ASP A 11 -8.27 14.64 7.39
C ASP A 11 -9.34 15.33 6.53
N LYS A 12 -9.19 16.63 6.30
CA LYS A 12 -10.11 17.38 5.43
C LYS A 12 -10.18 16.84 4.01
N TYR A 13 -9.07 16.44 3.43
CA TYR A 13 -9.05 15.85 2.08
C TYR A 13 -9.64 14.44 2.07
N GLY A 14 -9.32 13.63 3.06
CA GLY A 14 -9.89 12.30 3.25
C GLY A 14 -11.41 12.37 3.42
N GLN A 15 -11.91 13.26 4.26
CA GLN A 15 -13.34 13.47 4.46
C GLN A 15 -14.05 13.92 3.18
N LYS A 16 -13.46 14.82 2.41
CA LYS A 16 -14.01 15.25 1.12
C LYS A 16 -14.13 14.08 0.13
N ALA A 17 -13.09 13.26 0.03
CA ALA A 17 -13.10 12.09 -0.83
C ALA A 17 -14.11 11.04 -0.35
N LYS A 18 -14.17 10.78 0.97
CA LYS A 18 -15.17 9.88 1.56
C LYS A 18 -16.60 10.34 1.27
N THR A 19 -16.90 11.60 1.50
CA THR A 19 -18.23 12.18 1.22
C THR A 19 -18.60 12.04 -0.26
N ALA A 20 -17.65 12.26 -1.17
CA ALA A 20 -17.90 12.08 -2.60
C ALA A 20 -18.11 10.60 -2.97
N SER A 21 -17.37 9.70 -2.34
CA SER A 21 -17.54 8.26 -2.52
C SER A 21 -18.90 7.77 -2.03
N ASP A 22 -19.28 8.14 -0.81
CA ASP A 22 -20.55 7.71 -0.20
C ASP A 22 -21.76 8.27 -0.95
N ALA A 23 -21.61 9.45 -1.56
CA ALA A 23 -22.64 10.07 -2.42
C ALA A 23 -22.64 9.54 -3.87
N GLY A 24 -21.81 8.56 -4.22
CA GLY A 24 -21.70 8.03 -5.60
C GLY A 24 -21.20 9.05 -6.63
N LYS A 25 -20.49 10.10 -6.19
CA LYS A 25 -20.00 11.19 -7.06
C LYS A 25 -18.62 10.93 -7.66
N LEU A 26 -18.00 9.82 -7.33
CA LEU A 26 -16.73 9.44 -7.95
C LEU A 26 -16.99 8.90 -9.35
N LYS A 27 -16.21 9.39 -10.32
CA LYS A 27 -16.24 8.90 -11.70
C LYS A 27 -15.12 7.90 -11.91
N LEU A 28 -15.45 6.73 -12.45
CA LEU A 28 -14.45 5.75 -12.86
C LEU A 28 -13.58 6.34 -13.97
N VAL A 29 -12.26 6.35 -13.75
CA VAL A 29 -11.26 6.82 -14.71
C VAL A 29 -10.63 5.66 -15.45
N SER A 30 -10.27 4.61 -14.73
CA SER A 30 -9.71 3.38 -15.30
C SER A 30 -9.94 2.20 -14.36
N GLU A 31 -9.97 1.03 -14.93
CA GLU A 31 -10.09 -0.24 -14.22
C GLU A 31 -9.11 -1.24 -14.78
N ARG A 32 -8.58 -2.11 -13.95
CA ARG A 32 -7.68 -3.19 -14.35
C ARG A 32 -7.82 -4.37 -13.42
N ILE A 33 -7.91 -5.56 -13.97
CA ILE A 33 -7.79 -6.80 -13.22
C ILE A 33 -6.30 -7.11 -13.07
N CYS A 34 -5.86 -7.18 -11.82
CA CYS A 34 -4.48 -7.54 -11.49
C CYS A 34 -4.37 -9.06 -11.43
N GLN A 35 -3.56 -9.60 -12.31
CA GLN A 35 -3.29 -11.04 -12.32
C GLN A 35 -2.39 -11.44 -11.14
N PRO A 36 -2.58 -12.62 -10.55
CA PRO A 36 -1.72 -13.12 -9.49
C PRO A 36 -0.27 -13.28 -9.97
N PHE A 37 0.64 -13.26 -9.04
CA PHE A 37 2.10 -13.44 -9.27
C PHE A 37 2.74 -12.39 -10.19
N ARG A 38 2.11 -11.22 -10.34
CA ARG A 38 2.63 -10.12 -11.15
C ARG A 38 2.54 -8.79 -10.42
N GLY A 39 3.49 -7.92 -10.74
CA GLY A 39 3.44 -6.51 -10.32
C GLY A 39 2.59 -5.68 -11.28
N HIS A 40 1.84 -4.76 -10.73
CA HIS A 40 1.07 -3.77 -11.49
C HIS A 40 1.33 -2.38 -10.94
N HIS A 41 1.27 -1.36 -11.79
CA HIS A 41 1.39 0.02 -11.35
C HIS A 41 0.19 0.85 -11.77
N PHE A 42 -0.12 1.85 -10.97
CA PHE A 42 -1.16 2.83 -11.22
C PHE A 42 -0.62 4.23 -10.97
N LYS A 43 -1.02 5.18 -11.79
CA LYS A 43 -0.69 6.60 -11.60
C LYS A 43 -1.91 7.30 -11.04
N LEU A 44 -1.74 7.94 -9.89
CA LEU A 44 -2.79 8.71 -9.23
C LEU A 44 -2.37 10.16 -9.12
N ASP A 45 -3.26 11.07 -9.46
CA ASP A 45 -3.10 12.47 -9.18
C ASP A 45 -3.72 12.82 -7.82
N LYS A 46 -3.30 13.94 -7.26
CA LYS A 46 -3.82 14.40 -5.98
C LYS A 46 -5.34 14.54 -6.01
N GLY A 47 -5.99 13.89 -5.07
CA GLY A 47 -7.45 13.89 -4.93
C GLY A 47 -8.16 12.75 -5.66
N GLN A 48 -7.44 11.98 -6.47
CA GLN A 48 -7.98 10.73 -7.00
C GLN A 48 -8.03 9.63 -5.94
N VAL A 49 -8.92 8.67 -6.14
CA VAL A 49 -9.13 7.53 -5.25
C VAL A 49 -8.82 6.26 -6.02
N ILE A 50 -8.06 5.36 -5.41
CA ILE A 50 -7.91 3.99 -5.86
C ILE A 50 -8.79 3.08 -5.00
N ARG A 51 -9.50 2.15 -5.63
CA ARG A 51 -10.26 1.10 -4.98
C ARG A 51 -9.63 -0.24 -5.32
N TYR A 52 -9.32 -1.02 -4.31
CA TYR A 52 -8.93 -2.41 -4.43
C TYR A 52 -10.15 -3.28 -4.13
N GLU A 53 -10.46 -4.20 -5.00
CA GLU A 53 -11.58 -5.10 -4.88
C GLU A 53 -11.15 -6.54 -5.10
N MET A 54 -11.53 -7.41 -4.19
CA MET A 54 -11.29 -8.85 -4.31
C MET A 54 -12.44 -9.47 -5.11
N LEU A 55 -12.13 -10.08 -6.24
CA LEU A 55 -13.13 -10.62 -7.15
C LEU A 55 -13.48 -12.08 -6.82
N ASP A 56 -12.46 -12.91 -6.61
CA ASP A 56 -12.61 -14.37 -6.52
C ASP A 56 -12.34 -14.94 -5.13
N GLY A 57 -12.66 -14.16 -4.09
CA GLY A 57 -12.46 -14.56 -2.69
C GLY A 57 -11.30 -13.85 -2.00
N PRO A 58 -10.90 -14.29 -0.80
CA PRO A 58 -9.87 -13.61 -0.02
C PRO A 58 -8.52 -13.67 -0.73
N GLN A 59 -7.93 -12.49 -0.94
CA GLN A 59 -6.61 -12.32 -1.54
C GLN A 59 -5.80 -11.35 -0.70
N ILE A 60 -4.47 -11.49 -0.73
CA ILE A 60 -3.54 -10.54 -0.15
C ILE A 60 -2.95 -9.71 -1.28
N LEU A 61 -2.96 -8.40 -1.10
CA LEU A 61 -2.39 -7.45 -2.04
C LEU A 61 -1.29 -6.65 -1.35
N ASP A 62 -0.05 -6.85 -1.77
CA ASP A 62 1.06 -6.00 -1.37
C ASP A 62 1.02 -4.69 -2.16
N THR A 63 1.02 -3.57 -1.47
CA THR A 63 0.98 -2.24 -2.09
C THR A 63 2.17 -1.40 -1.67
N ARG A 64 2.65 -0.58 -2.60
CA ARG A 64 3.65 0.45 -2.36
C ARG A 64 3.19 1.77 -2.95
N TYR A 65 3.53 2.86 -2.30
CA TYR A 65 3.20 4.20 -2.74
C TYR A 65 4.47 5.02 -2.90
N HIS A 66 4.64 5.62 -4.07
CA HIS A 66 5.78 6.49 -4.40
C HIS A 66 5.29 7.83 -4.94
N VAL A 67 6.02 8.88 -4.64
CA VAL A 67 5.75 10.19 -5.24
C VAL A 67 6.30 10.21 -6.65
N ARG A 68 5.44 10.35 -7.66
CA ARG A 68 5.82 10.28 -9.09
C ARG A 68 6.96 11.22 -9.49
N SER A 69 6.96 12.44 -8.98
CA SER A 69 8.03 13.42 -9.26
C SER A 69 9.33 13.17 -8.48
N ARG A 70 9.29 12.30 -7.49
CA ARG A 70 10.40 11.96 -6.61
C ARG A 70 10.22 10.54 -6.09
N PRO A 71 10.47 9.53 -6.91
CA PRO A 71 10.12 8.16 -6.57
C PRO A 71 10.83 7.58 -5.34
N THR A 72 11.95 8.17 -4.90
CA THR A 72 12.62 7.85 -3.64
C THR A 72 11.84 8.29 -2.40
N GLU A 73 10.85 9.18 -2.55
CA GLU A 73 9.86 9.44 -1.52
C GLU A 73 8.76 8.39 -1.61
N GLU A 74 8.81 7.44 -0.73
CA GLU A 74 7.95 6.28 -0.70
C GLU A 74 7.29 6.06 0.66
N TRP A 75 6.27 5.27 0.71
CA TRP A 75 5.66 4.84 1.96
C TRP A 75 6.66 4.09 2.84
N ALA A 76 6.76 4.50 4.10
CA ALA A 76 7.65 3.92 5.10
C ALA A 76 6.84 3.17 6.16
N ASP A 77 6.86 1.84 6.11
CA ASP A 77 6.17 0.95 7.04
C ASP A 77 6.49 1.24 8.53
N PRO A 78 7.76 1.45 8.93
CA PRO A 78 8.09 1.67 10.34
C PRO A 78 7.46 2.92 10.95
N TYR A 79 7.20 3.95 10.14
CA TYR A 79 6.58 5.18 10.65
C TYR A 79 5.08 5.05 10.88
N HIS A 80 4.49 4.04 10.32
CA HIS A 80 3.06 3.81 10.38
C HIS A 80 2.60 3.53 11.81
N SER A 81 3.15 2.49 12.44
CA SER A 81 2.86 2.16 13.82
C SER A 81 3.23 3.28 14.78
N THR A 82 4.37 3.94 14.55
CA THR A 82 4.86 5.03 15.41
C THR A 82 3.98 6.28 15.30
N ILE A 83 3.63 6.71 14.09
CA ILE A 83 2.89 7.95 13.87
C ILE A 83 1.40 7.75 14.11
N MET A 84 0.84 6.66 13.60
CA MET A 84 -0.61 6.40 13.69
C MET A 84 -1.01 5.69 14.99
N GLY A 85 -0.05 5.03 15.66
CA GLY A 85 -0.30 4.31 16.90
C GLY A 85 -1.10 3.02 16.71
N ALA A 86 -1.12 2.48 15.49
CA ALA A 86 -1.79 1.24 15.15
C ALA A 86 -1.04 0.49 14.06
N ILE A 87 -1.10 -0.82 14.11
CA ILE A 87 -0.54 -1.71 13.09
C ILE A 87 -1.62 -2.23 12.14
N THR A 88 -2.87 -2.20 12.56
CA THR A 88 -4.03 -2.61 11.75
C THR A 88 -4.60 -1.41 10.99
N PRO A 89 -4.86 -1.52 9.69
CA PRO A 89 -5.49 -0.46 8.91
C PRO A 89 -6.89 -0.12 9.43
N TYR A 90 -7.23 1.15 9.38
CA TYR A 90 -8.57 1.62 9.69
C TYR A 90 -8.95 2.85 8.84
N GLU A 91 -10.21 3.12 8.70
CA GLU A 91 -10.70 4.31 8.00
C GLU A 91 -10.18 5.61 8.67
N GLY A 92 -9.66 6.52 7.86
CA GLY A 92 -9.01 7.75 8.31
C GLY A 92 -7.50 7.62 8.50
N MET A 93 -6.96 6.42 8.46
CA MET A 93 -5.53 6.18 8.59
C MET A 93 -4.75 6.75 7.40
N HIS A 94 -3.61 7.38 7.70
CA HIS A 94 -2.69 7.92 6.69
C HIS A 94 -1.47 7.03 6.54
N TYR A 95 -1.03 6.83 5.32
CA TYR A 95 0.26 6.24 4.99
C TYR A 95 1.30 7.33 4.79
N TYR A 96 2.34 7.36 5.61
CA TYR A 96 3.37 8.39 5.61
C TYR A 96 4.58 7.99 4.78
N SER A 97 5.19 8.99 4.15
CA SER A 97 6.45 8.80 3.44
C SER A 97 7.64 8.70 4.39
N ASN A 98 8.73 8.15 3.85
CA ASN A 98 10.04 8.04 4.48
C ASN A 98 10.66 9.40 4.82
N THR A 99 11.73 9.39 5.64
CA THR A 99 12.57 10.55 5.88
C THR A 99 13.28 10.98 4.60
N PRO A 100 13.55 12.27 4.44
CA PRO A 100 13.27 13.39 5.35
C PRO A 100 11.86 14.00 5.19
N PHE A 101 11.00 13.42 4.38
CA PHE A 101 9.73 14.04 3.97
C PHE A 101 8.64 13.89 5.03
N THR A 102 8.45 12.71 5.56
CA THR A 102 7.51 12.34 6.65
C THR A 102 6.15 13.03 6.52
N ARG A 103 5.49 12.85 5.40
CA ARG A 103 4.17 13.44 5.11
C ARG A 103 3.19 12.38 4.61
N PRO A 104 1.86 12.57 4.80
CA PRO A 104 0.86 11.65 4.27
C PRO A 104 0.89 11.59 2.74
N LEU A 105 0.97 10.38 2.22
CA LEU A 105 0.86 10.09 0.78
C LEU A 105 -0.57 9.72 0.41
N THR A 106 -1.18 8.83 1.18
CA THR A 106 -2.53 8.34 0.96
C THR A 106 -3.32 8.28 2.28
N THR A 107 -4.63 8.21 2.16
CA THR A 107 -5.55 8.07 3.31
C THR A 107 -6.56 7.00 3.00
N ILE A 108 -6.79 6.07 3.91
CA ILE A 108 -7.87 5.09 3.81
C ILE A 108 -9.19 5.83 4.04
N ILE A 109 -10.05 5.88 3.04
CA ILE A 109 -11.34 6.58 3.13
C ILE A 109 -12.51 5.62 3.33
N LYS A 110 -12.34 4.36 2.98
CA LYS A 110 -13.35 3.32 3.16
C LYS A 110 -12.68 1.95 3.23
N ASP A 111 -13.16 1.15 4.15
CA ASP A 111 -12.80 -0.25 4.29
C ASP A 111 -14.08 -1.08 4.48
N THR A 112 -14.28 -2.05 3.59
CA THR A 112 -15.44 -2.94 3.62
C THR A 112 -15.07 -4.37 4.04
N VAL A 113 -13.82 -4.60 4.35
CA VAL A 113 -13.34 -5.89 4.83
C VAL A 113 -13.75 -6.06 6.28
N ASP A 114 -14.48 -7.11 6.58
CA ASP A 114 -14.84 -7.47 7.95
C ASP A 114 -13.66 -8.16 8.64
N GLY A 115 -12.73 -7.35 9.15
CA GLY A 115 -11.54 -7.83 9.82
C GLY A 115 -11.85 -8.71 11.05
N LYS A 116 -13.00 -8.49 11.71
CA LYS A 116 -13.42 -9.30 12.86
C LYS A 116 -13.78 -10.73 12.42
N LYS A 117 -14.58 -10.87 11.37
CA LYS A 117 -14.89 -12.20 10.80
C LYS A 117 -13.66 -12.93 10.30
N ILE A 118 -12.73 -12.20 9.70
CA ILE A 118 -11.46 -12.77 9.24
C ILE A 118 -10.65 -13.28 10.44
N GLN A 119 -10.56 -12.50 11.50
CA GLN A 119 -9.85 -12.92 12.71
C GLN A 119 -10.53 -14.10 13.42
N GLU A 120 -11.85 -14.09 13.49
CA GLU A 120 -12.63 -15.20 14.05
C GLU A 120 -12.39 -16.51 13.28
N LYS A 121 -12.31 -16.44 11.95
CA LYS A 121 -12.12 -17.59 11.07
C LYS A 121 -10.67 -18.07 10.97
N HIS A 122 -9.71 -17.18 10.95
CA HIS A 122 -8.31 -17.45 10.63
C HIS A 122 -7.34 -17.12 11.76
N GLY A 123 -7.86 -16.79 12.95
CA GLY A 123 -7.07 -16.40 14.11
C GLY A 123 -6.54 -14.97 14.05
N PRO A 124 -5.79 -14.53 15.08
CA PRO A 124 -5.31 -13.16 15.21
C PRO A 124 -4.35 -12.74 14.10
N THR A 125 -3.85 -13.66 13.32
CA THR A 125 -2.99 -13.43 12.15
C THR A 125 -3.76 -13.37 10.84
N GLY A 126 -5.08 -13.29 10.88
CA GLY A 126 -5.91 -13.10 9.69
C GLY A 126 -5.48 -11.88 8.88
N ALA A 127 -5.64 -11.94 7.57
CA ALA A 127 -5.01 -11.05 6.58
C ALA A 127 -5.16 -9.55 6.83
N HIS A 128 -6.19 -9.11 7.55
CA HIS A 128 -6.39 -7.71 7.89
C HIS A 128 -5.66 -7.28 9.17
N SER A 129 -5.04 -8.23 9.86
CA SER A 129 -4.38 -7.98 11.14
C SER A 129 -3.05 -7.27 11.00
N PHE A 130 -2.56 -7.12 9.78
CA PHE A 130 -1.17 -6.73 9.66
C PHE A 130 -0.93 -5.72 8.55
N ILE A 131 -0.61 -4.53 8.96
CA ILE A 131 0.26 -3.68 8.17
C ILE A 131 1.67 -4.02 8.60
N TYR A 132 2.42 -4.59 7.71
CA TYR A 132 3.65 -5.17 8.13
C TYR A 132 4.84 -4.31 8.08
N ASN A 133 5.52 -4.37 9.17
CA ASN A 133 6.92 -4.06 9.35
C ASN A 133 7.86 -5.15 8.80
N SER A 134 7.33 -6.27 8.31
CA SER A 134 8.14 -7.41 7.92
C SER A 134 8.79 -7.29 6.54
N GLY A 135 8.49 -6.18 5.84
CA GLY A 135 8.95 -6.05 4.48
C GLY A 135 8.26 -7.02 3.52
N ARG A 136 8.72 -7.03 2.30
CA ARG A 136 8.24 -7.94 1.26
C ARG A 136 9.04 -9.23 1.24
N CYS A 137 8.42 -10.32 0.84
CA CYS A 137 9.15 -11.56 0.61
C CYS A 137 10.13 -11.39 -0.57
N THR A 138 11.27 -12.06 -0.47
CA THR A 138 12.31 -12.07 -1.49
C THR A 138 12.61 -13.49 -1.93
N SER A 139 13.20 -13.67 -3.11
CA SER A 139 13.64 -14.98 -3.58
C SER A 139 14.65 -15.61 -2.63
N GLY A 140 15.54 -14.82 -2.03
CA GLY A 140 16.51 -15.31 -1.04
C GLY A 140 15.85 -15.87 0.23
N ILE A 141 14.72 -15.31 0.70
CA ILE A 141 13.97 -15.90 1.82
C ILE A 141 13.44 -17.27 1.45
N TYR A 142 12.88 -17.44 0.24
CA TYR A 142 12.39 -18.74 -0.21
C TYR A 142 13.52 -19.76 -0.40
N GLU A 143 14.67 -19.33 -0.89
CA GLU A 143 15.85 -20.19 -0.98
C GLU A 143 16.29 -20.68 0.39
N LEU A 144 16.43 -19.76 1.35
CA LEU A 144 16.90 -20.07 2.72
C LEU A 144 15.92 -20.93 3.53
N THR A 145 14.62 -20.67 3.38
CA THR A 145 13.59 -21.31 4.23
C THR A 145 12.95 -22.54 3.61
N CYS A 146 12.86 -22.59 2.28
CA CYS A 146 12.15 -23.63 1.56
C CYS A 146 13.03 -24.37 0.52
N GLY A 147 14.29 -23.97 0.34
CA GLY A 147 15.16 -24.53 -0.70
C GLY A 147 14.68 -24.25 -2.13
N MET A 148 13.97 -23.16 -2.35
CA MET A 148 13.36 -22.79 -3.63
C MET A 148 14.08 -21.58 -4.24
N PRO A 149 15.20 -21.77 -4.93
CA PRO A 149 15.90 -20.68 -5.59
C PRO A 149 15.04 -20.10 -6.73
N ASN A 150 15.17 -18.82 -6.97
CA ASN A 150 14.45 -18.10 -8.03
C ASN A 150 12.92 -18.16 -7.93
N HIS A 151 12.38 -18.43 -6.75
CA HIS A 151 10.93 -18.37 -6.52
C HIS A 151 10.43 -16.96 -6.78
N ASN A 152 9.26 -16.85 -7.44
CA ASN A 152 8.60 -15.57 -7.60
C ASN A 152 8.26 -14.96 -6.23
N SER A 153 8.49 -13.67 -6.08
CA SER A 153 8.35 -12.99 -4.79
C SER A 153 7.74 -11.60 -4.95
N CYS A 154 7.24 -11.04 -3.85
CA CYS A 154 6.74 -9.66 -3.83
C CYS A 154 7.81 -8.68 -4.30
N ASP A 155 9.06 -8.89 -3.94
CA ASP A 155 10.19 -8.05 -4.37
C ASP A 155 10.35 -8.05 -5.89
N VAL A 156 10.36 -9.23 -6.52
CA VAL A 156 10.44 -9.36 -7.98
C VAL A 156 9.27 -8.68 -8.67
N ASN A 157 8.05 -8.90 -8.17
CA ASN A 157 6.84 -8.31 -8.75
C ASN A 157 6.82 -6.78 -8.61
N LEU A 158 7.21 -6.24 -7.46
CA LEU A 158 7.28 -4.81 -7.23
C LEU A 158 8.39 -4.15 -8.07
N LYS A 159 9.55 -4.82 -8.23
CA LYS A 159 10.62 -4.37 -9.13
C LYS A 159 10.11 -4.27 -10.57
N GLN A 160 9.44 -5.29 -11.06
CA GLN A 160 8.88 -5.28 -12.41
C GLN A 160 7.88 -4.14 -12.58
N ALA A 161 6.98 -3.94 -11.61
CA ALA A 161 6.03 -2.82 -11.64
C ALA A 161 6.73 -1.45 -11.67
N MET A 162 7.86 -1.30 -10.99
CA MET A 162 8.65 -0.06 -11.02
C MET A 162 9.36 0.13 -12.36
N VAL A 163 9.90 -0.94 -12.97
CA VAL A 163 10.48 -0.89 -14.32
C VAL A 163 9.42 -0.47 -15.33
N ASP A 164 8.24 -1.06 -15.27
CA ASP A 164 7.12 -0.73 -16.17
C ASP A 164 6.63 0.72 -16.00
N ALA A 165 6.69 1.24 -14.76
CA ALA A 165 6.24 2.59 -14.45
C ALA A 165 7.23 3.69 -14.84
N LEU A 166 8.54 3.45 -14.69
CA LEU A 166 9.60 4.46 -14.73
C LEU A 166 10.65 4.21 -15.81
N GLY A 167 10.71 3.02 -16.36
CA GLY A 167 11.82 2.52 -17.17
C GLY A 167 12.97 1.98 -16.32
N GLU A 168 13.78 1.12 -16.91
CA GLU A 168 14.82 0.36 -16.21
C GLU A 168 15.85 1.25 -15.52
N GLU A 169 16.34 2.29 -16.19
CA GLU A 169 17.34 3.20 -15.65
C GLU A 169 16.89 3.86 -14.36
N LYS A 170 15.68 4.43 -14.33
CA LYS A 170 15.13 5.08 -13.13
C LYS A 170 14.74 4.09 -12.05
N ALA A 171 14.33 2.89 -12.43
CA ALA A 171 13.98 1.85 -11.47
C ALA A 171 15.18 1.29 -10.70
N ARG A 172 16.39 1.37 -11.23
CA ARG A 172 17.62 0.91 -10.57
C ARG A 172 17.87 1.55 -9.20
N VAL A 173 17.40 2.76 -8.97
CA VAL A 173 17.53 3.45 -7.69
C VAL A 173 16.82 2.72 -6.54
N PHE A 174 15.84 1.86 -6.87
CA PHE A 174 15.05 1.10 -5.90
C PHE A 174 15.56 -0.33 -5.70
N HIS A 175 16.62 -0.68 -6.40
CA HIS A 175 17.21 -2.00 -6.32
C HIS A 175 18.49 -1.88 -5.53
N SER A 176 18.51 -2.42 -4.31
CA SER A 176 19.79 -2.72 -3.69
C SER A 176 20.56 -3.60 -4.68
N PRO A 177 21.85 -3.32 -4.95
CA PRO A 177 22.68 -4.28 -5.63
C PRO A 177 22.59 -5.58 -4.85
N ALA A 178 22.39 -6.67 -5.56
CA ALA A 178 22.45 -8.01 -5.00
C ALA A 178 23.86 -8.28 -4.50
#